data_56cc27fde76c8564b69347be2eb83912
#
_entry.id   56cc27fde76c8564b69347be2eb83912
#
_cell.length_a   1.000
_cell.length_b   1.000
_cell.length_c   1.000
_cell.angle_alpha   90.00
_cell.angle_beta   90.00
_cell.angle_gamma   90.00
#
_symmetry.space_group_name_H-M   'P 1'
#
loop_
_entity.id
_entity.type
_entity.pdbx_description
1 polymer ?
#
loop_
_entity_poly.entity_id
_entity_poly.type
_entity_poly.pdbx_seq_one_letter_code
_entity_poly.pdbx_strand_id
1 'polypeptide(L)'
;MEMMLAENIRMYRKRKRLTQEQLAEDLGVTSGAVYKWEAKLSVPELNMIIEIADYFDTSVDALLGYTMKDNRLSVTVQRLKEYRIKKEYIGLAEAEKALKKFPHAFEVVHESAILYRVFGIRCSFVSASRCSSSSFFRS
;
A
#
# COMPACT_ATOMS: atom_id res chain seq x y z
N MET A 1 -6.07 -2.30 -3.18
CA MET A 1 -5.79 -2.68 -1.79
C MET A 1 -7.13 -2.97 -1.14
N GLU A 2 -7.43 -4.22 -0.92
CA GLU A 2 -8.69 -4.62 -0.30
C GLU A 2 -8.54 -4.46 1.21
N MET A 3 -9.37 -3.62 1.83
CA MET A 3 -9.36 -3.46 3.28
C MET A 3 -10.02 -4.69 3.91
N MET A 4 -9.27 -5.42 4.73
CA MET A 4 -9.76 -6.61 5.43
C MET A 4 -10.52 -6.28 6.73
N LEU A 5 -10.93 -5.01 6.90
CA LEU A 5 -11.56 -4.52 8.13
C LEU A 5 -12.79 -5.35 8.55
N ALA A 6 -13.70 -5.61 7.61
CA ALA A 6 -14.93 -6.34 7.88
C ALA A 6 -14.67 -7.78 8.37
N GLU A 7 -13.75 -8.47 7.68
CA GLU A 7 -13.33 -9.82 8.06
C GLU A 7 -12.63 -9.83 9.41
N ASN A 8 -11.77 -8.84 9.66
CA ASN A 8 -11.03 -8.74 10.92
C ASN A 8 -11.95 -8.42 12.09
N ILE A 9 -12.90 -7.47 11.97
CA ILE A 9 -13.91 -7.21 13.00
C ILE A 9 -14.65 -8.51 13.34
N ARG A 10 -15.15 -9.21 12.32
CA ARG A 10 -15.87 -10.47 12.51
C ARG A 10 -15.00 -11.55 13.15
N MET A 11 -13.74 -11.66 12.77
CA MET A 11 -12.78 -12.60 13.33
C MET A 11 -12.51 -12.32 14.81
N TYR A 12 -12.19 -11.07 15.16
CA TYR A 12 -11.90 -10.67 16.55
C TYR A 12 -13.13 -10.85 17.44
N ARG A 13 -14.34 -10.47 16.96
CA ARG A 13 -15.58 -10.70 17.70
C ARG A 13 -15.80 -12.19 17.99
N LYS A 14 -15.65 -13.05 16.98
CA LYS A 14 -15.78 -14.50 17.16
C LYS A 14 -14.73 -15.07 18.11
N ARG A 15 -13.50 -14.57 18.10
CA ARG A 15 -12.46 -15.00 19.05
C ARG A 15 -12.83 -14.68 20.49
N LYS A 16 -13.47 -13.52 20.74
CA LYS A 16 -14.03 -13.16 22.06
C LYS A 16 -15.38 -13.83 22.34
N ARG A 17 -15.92 -14.65 21.41
CA ARG A 17 -17.23 -15.35 21.52
C ARG A 17 -18.40 -14.40 21.70
N LEU A 18 -18.33 -13.19 21.18
CA LEU A 18 -19.38 -12.18 21.26
C LEU A 18 -20.38 -12.33 20.12
N THR A 19 -21.67 -12.01 20.38
CA THR A 19 -22.67 -11.77 19.34
C THR A 19 -22.50 -10.36 18.75
N GLN A 20 -23.16 -10.06 17.64
CA GLN A 20 -23.15 -8.71 17.05
C GLN A 20 -23.80 -7.70 17.99
N GLU A 21 -24.85 -8.13 18.69
CA GLU A 21 -25.57 -7.32 19.69
C GLU A 21 -24.68 -6.97 20.87
N GLN A 22 -23.94 -7.93 21.41
CA GLN A 22 -23.02 -7.73 22.53
C GLN A 22 -21.87 -6.78 22.15
N LEU A 23 -21.27 -6.97 20.95
CA LEU A 23 -20.24 -6.05 20.49
C LEU A 23 -20.79 -4.64 20.28
N ALA A 24 -22.02 -4.52 19.78
CA ALA A 24 -22.68 -3.23 19.58
C ALA A 24 -22.94 -2.52 20.92
N GLU A 25 -23.38 -3.25 21.93
CA GLU A 25 -23.61 -2.73 23.29
C GLU A 25 -22.29 -2.22 23.90
N ASP A 26 -21.22 -3.02 23.81
CA ASP A 26 -19.89 -2.68 24.35
C ASP A 26 -19.29 -1.44 23.67
N LEU A 27 -19.54 -1.25 22.36
CA LEU A 27 -19.06 -0.10 21.59
C LEU A 27 -20.05 1.10 21.60
N GLY A 28 -21.21 0.98 22.26
CA GLY A 28 -22.22 2.04 22.29
C GLY A 28 -22.86 2.35 20.94
N VAL A 29 -22.96 1.36 20.04
CA VAL A 29 -23.54 1.49 18.70
C VAL A 29 -24.75 0.57 18.54
N THR A 30 -25.43 0.66 17.40
CA THR A 30 -26.55 -0.26 17.09
C THR A 30 -26.03 -1.59 16.52
N SER A 31 -26.73 -2.70 16.82
CA SER A 31 -26.42 -4.01 16.23
C SER A 31 -26.44 -3.99 14.69
N GLY A 32 -27.35 -3.17 14.11
CA GLY A 32 -27.40 -2.94 12.67
C GLY A 32 -26.14 -2.26 12.11
N ALA A 33 -25.46 -1.42 12.89
CA ALA A 33 -24.17 -0.85 12.46
C ALA A 33 -23.10 -1.93 12.37
N VAL A 34 -22.94 -2.75 13.41
CA VAL A 34 -21.99 -3.87 13.43
C VAL A 34 -22.26 -4.85 12.27
N TYR A 35 -23.54 -5.18 12.04
CA TYR A 35 -23.93 -6.01 10.91
C TYR A 35 -23.47 -5.41 9.56
N LYS A 36 -23.72 -4.12 9.32
CA LYS A 36 -23.33 -3.43 8.08
C LYS A 36 -21.82 -3.42 7.88
N TRP A 37 -21.03 -3.26 8.96
CA TRP A 37 -19.57 -3.30 8.89
C TRP A 37 -19.06 -4.69 8.50
N GLU A 38 -19.57 -5.75 9.15
CA GLU A 38 -19.18 -7.13 8.84
C GLU A 38 -19.68 -7.62 7.47
N ALA A 39 -20.79 -7.06 7.00
CA ALA A 39 -21.36 -7.35 5.66
C ALA A 39 -20.72 -6.50 4.53
N LYS A 40 -19.76 -5.62 4.83
CA LYS A 40 -19.12 -4.68 3.89
C LYS A 40 -20.10 -3.69 3.26
N LEU A 41 -21.25 -3.44 3.89
CA LEU A 41 -22.26 -2.48 3.43
C LEU A 41 -21.92 -1.04 3.82
N SER A 42 -21.16 -0.86 4.89
CA SER A 42 -20.64 0.43 5.34
C SER A 42 -19.30 0.24 6.06
N VAL A 43 -18.56 1.34 6.21
CA VAL A 43 -17.29 1.40 6.94
C VAL A 43 -17.52 2.24 8.19
N PRO A 44 -17.01 1.83 9.38
CA PRO A 44 -17.04 2.66 10.56
C PRO A 44 -16.23 3.96 10.36
N GLU A 45 -16.58 5.00 11.09
CA GLU A 45 -15.79 6.23 11.13
C GLU A 45 -14.42 5.98 11.78
N LEU A 46 -13.45 6.85 11.49
CA LEU A 46 -12.07 6.69 11.95
C LEU A 46 -11.98 6.54 13.49
N ASN A 47 -12.73 7.36 14.23
CA ASN A 47 -12.76 7.26 15.70
C ASN A 47 -13.26 5.90 16.17
N MET A 48 -14.31 5.38 15.53
CA MET A 48 -14.85 4.06 15.82
C MET A 48 -13.86 2.94 15.45
N ILE A 49 -13.06 3.09 14.40
CA ILE A 49 -12.01 2.12 14.08
C ILE A 49 -10.95 2.07 15.17
N ILE A 50 -10.60 3.21 15.77
CA ILE A 50 -9.66 3.29 16.90
C ILE A 50 -10.27 2.60 18.13
N GLU A 51 -11.52 2.91 18.47
CA GLU A 51 -12.23 2.28 19.60
C GLU A 51 -12.34 0.75 19.43
N ILE A 52 -12.63 0.27 18.22
CA ILE A 52 -12.68 -1.16 17.92
C ILE A 52 -11.28 -1.79 18.09
N ALA A 53 -10.23 -1.11 17.66
CA ALA A 53 -8.86 -1.60 17.81
C ALA A 53 -8.47 -1.68 19.29
N ASP A 54 -8.77 -0.66 20.08
CA ASP A 54 -8.54 -0.63 21.53
C ASP A 54 -9.36 -1.70 22.25
N TYR A 55 -10.65 -1.87 21.91
CA TYR A 55 -11.52 -2.89 22.48
C TYR A 55 -11.00 -4.33 22.24
N PHE A 56 -10.40 -4.57 21.08
CA PHE A 56 -9.82 -5.88 20.74
C PHE A 56 -8.35 -6.02 21.11
N ASP A 57 -7.74 -5.05 21.79
CA ASP A 57 -6.31 -5.02 22.13
C ASP A 57 -5.42 -5.26 20.89
N THR A 58 -5.72 -4.59 19.79
CA THR A 58 -4.98 -4.72 18.53
C THR A 58 -4.62 -3.35 17.96
N SER A 59 -3.66 -3.31 17.02
CA SER A 59 -3.35 -2.06 16.33
C SER A 59 -4.35 -1.79 15.21
N VAL A 60 -4.59 -0.51 14.91
CA VAL A 60 -5.42 -0.08 13.76
C VAL A 60 -4.92 -0.69 12.46
N ASP A 61 -3.59 -0.76 12.26
CA ASP A 61 -2.99 -1.38 11.08
C ASP A 61 -3.35 -2.87 10.96
N ALA A 62 -3.29 -3.61 12.07
CA ALA A 62 -3.67 -5.01 12.11
C ALA A 62 -5.17 -5.19 11.88
N LEU A 63 -6.00 -4.30 12.45
CA LEU A 63 -7.45 -4.32 12.24
C LEU A 63 -7.82 -4.04 10.78
N LEU A 64 -7.15 -3.09 10.14
CA LEU A 64 -7.33 -2.78 8.72
C LEU A 64 -6.71 -3.83 7.78
N GLY A 65 -5.86 -4.73 8.30
CA GLY A 65 -5.06 -5.64 7.48
C GLY A 65 -4.00 -4.89 6.66
N TYR A 66 -3.55 -3.74 7.17
CA TYR A 66 -2.55 -2.92 6.50
C TYR A 66 -1.14 -3.35 6.87
N THR A 67 -0.35 -3.66 5.87
CA THR A 67 1.09 -3.88 6.03
C THR A 67 1.83 -2.72 5.38
N MET A 68 2.61 -2.01 6.19
CA MET A 68 3.41 -0.90 5.68
C MET A 68 4.44 -1.41 4.68
N LYS A 69 4.36 -0.93 3.43
CA LYS A 69 5.40 -1.23 2.44
C LYS A 69 6.69 -0.51 2.85
N ASP A 70 7.73 -1.26 3.12
CA ASP A 70 9.06 -0.68 3.28
C ASP A 70 9.52 -0.09 1.94
N ASN A 71 9.66 1.23 1.92
CA ASN A 71 10.04 2.01 0.74
C ASN A 71 11.47 2.57 0.85
N ARG A 72 12.36 1.92 1.63
CA ARG A 72 13.79 2.20 1.58
C ARG A 72 14.37 1.84 0.21
N LEU A 73 15.46 2.49 -0.17
CA LEU A 73 16.10 2.29 -1.47
C LEU A 73 16.38 0.80 -1.76
N SER A 74 17.04 0.11 -0.83
CA SER A 74 17.41 -1.30 -0.98
C SER A 74 16.22 -2.22 -1.20
N VAL A 75 15.15 -2.03 -0.44
CA VAL A 75 13.91 -2.85 -0.55
C VAL A 75 13.15 -2.51 -1.83
N THR A 76 13.17 -1.24 -2.26
CA THR A 76 12.56 -0.82 -3.52
C THR A 76 13.27 -1.48 -4.72
N VAL A 77 14.61 -1.48 -4.72
CA VAL A 77 15.42 -2.16 -5.75
C VAL A 77 15.15 -3.66 -5.77
N GLN A 78 15.09 -4.29 -4.60
CA GLN A 78 14.78 -5.72 -4.50
C GLN A 78 13.40 -6.07 -5.09
N ARG A 79 12.37 -5.28 -4.78
CA ARG A 79 11.02 -5.44 -5.36
C ARG A 79 11.01 -5.30 -6.88
N LEU A 80 11.73 -4.33 -7.43
CA LEU A 80 11.83 -4.16 -8.88
C LEU A 80 12.47 -5.38 -9.55
N LYS A 81 13.51 -5.97 -8.92
CA LYS A 81 14.12 -7.23 -9.38
C LYS A 81 13.12 -8.38 -9.38
N GLU A 82 12.32 -8.52 -8.33
CA GLU A 82 11.30 -9.57 -8.22
C GLU A 82 10.23 -9.44 -9.30
N TYR A 83 9.69 -8.24 -9.53
CA TYR A 83 8.71 -8.00 -10.60
C TYR A 83 9.29 -8.30 -11.99
N ARG A 84 10.57 -8.02 -12.21
CA ARG A 84 11.27 -8.36 -13.44
C ARG A 84 11.35 -9.87 -13.64
N ILE A 85 11.73 -10.61 -12.61
CA ILE A 85 11.86 -12.09 -12.66
C ILE A 85 10.50 -12.73 -12.89
N LYS A 86 9.48 -12.29 -12.18
CA LYS A 86 8.11 -12.81 -12.29
C LYS A 86 7.36 -12.33 -13.53
N LYS A 87 7.93 -11.35 -14.27
CA LYS A 87 7.31 -10.68 -15.43
C LYS A 87 5.92 -10.10 -15.10
N GLU A 88 5.77 -9.46 -13.95
CA GLU A 88 4.52 -8.86 -13.51
C GLU A 88 4.41 -7.40 -13.98
N TYR A 89 3.34 -7.04 -14.70
CA TYR A 89 3.09 -5.67 -15.19
C TYR A 89 2.95 -4.64 -14.06
N ILE A 90 2.54 -5.04 -12.86
CA ILE A 90 2.50 -4.18 -11.66
C ILE A 90 3.85 -3.52 -11.39
N GLY A 91 4.95 -4.19 -11.74
CA GLY A 91 6.29 -3.66 -11.63
C GLY A 91 6.52 -2.35 -12.38
N LEU A 92 5.79 -2.08 -13.46
CA LEU A 92 5.91 -0.83 -14.22
C LEU A 92 5.44 0.39 -13.40
N ALA A 93 4.29 0.27 -12.74
CA ALA A 93 3.78 1.33 -11.87
C ALA A 93 4.65 1.54 -10.62
N GLU A 94 5.24 0.46 -10.08
CA GLU A 94 6.20 0.56 -8.97
C GLU A 94 7.53 1.18 -9.44
N ALA A 95 7.99 0.91 -10.67
CA ALA A 95 9.17 1.54 -11.25
C ALA A 95 8.99 3.05 -11.42
N GLU A 96 7.83 3.51 -11.89
CA GLU A 96 7.53 4.94 -11.99
C GLU A 96 7.55 5.63 -10.62
N LYS A 97 6.95 5.02 -9.60
CA LYS A 97 6.98 5.55 -8.23
C LYS A 97 8.40 5.58 -7.67
N ALA A 98 9.19 4.53 -7.92
CA ALA A 98 10.57 4.45 -7.48
C ALA A 98 11.44 5.52 -8.14
N LEU A 99 11.29 5.75 -9.44
CA LEU A 99 12.01 6.81 -10.17
C LEU A 99 11.66 8.21 -9.68
N LYS A 100 10.38 8.47 -9.35
CA LYS A 100 9.96 9.74 -8.74
C LYS A 100 10.57 9.95 -7.36
N LYS A 101 10.68 8.89 -6.55
CA LYS A 101 11.19 8.96 -5.18
C LYS A 101 12.72 9.01 -5.13
N PHE A 102 13.40 8.31 -6.02
CA PHE A 102 14.86 8.16 -6.07
C PHE A 102 15.42 8.45 -7.47
N PRO A 103 15.27 9.68 -7.99
CA PRO A 103 15.59 10.01 -9.39
C PRO A 103 17.09 9.88 -9.72
N HIS A 104 17.96 9.98 -8.72
CA HIS A 104 19.41 9.92 -8.89
C HIS A 104 20.05 8.60 -8.42
N ALA A 105 19.22 7.65 -7.94
CA ALA A 105 19.73 6.34 -7.52
C ALA A 105 19.97 5.45 -8.74
N PHE A 106 21.23 5.23 -9.09
CA PHE A 106 21.63 4.43 -10.25
C PHE A 106 20.93 3.05 -10.26
N GLU A 107 20.87 2.38 -9.14
CA GLU A 107 20.26 1.06 -9.01
C GLU A 107 18.78 1.05 -9.39
N VAL A 108 18.01 2.08 -8.97
CA VAL A 108 16.60 2.22 -9.31
C VAL A 108 16.43 2.51 -10.79
N VAL A 109 17.22 3.42 -11.34
CA VAL A 109 17.19 3.76 -12.77
C VAL A 109 17.54 2.55 -13.63
N HIS A 110 18.57 1.81 -13.24
CA HIS A 110 19.02 0.61 -13.94
C HIS A 110 17.96 -0.50 -13.95
N GLU A 111 17.42 -0.88 -12.77
CA GLU A 111 16.41 -1.94 -12.67
C GLU A 111 15.10 -1.54 -13.36
N SER A 112 14.71 -0.27 -13.25
CA SER A 112 13.54 0.25 -13.98
C SER A 112 13.73 0.18 -15.50
N ALA A 113 14.89 0.56 -16.01
CA ALA A 113 15.20 0.49 -17.44
C ALA A 113 15.16 -0.94 -17.97
N ILE A 114 15.69 -1.91 -17.21
CA ILE A 114 15.61 -3.33 -17.57
C ILE A 114 14.16 -3.80 -17.56
N LEU A 115 13.36 -3.41 -16.56
CA LEU A 115 11.96 -3.77 -16.44
C LEU A 115 11.16 -3.27 -17.66
N TYR A 116 11.32 -1.99 -18.03
CA TYR A 116 10.69 -1.42 -19.24
C TYR A 116 11.10 -2.17 -20.52
N ARG A 117 12.37 -2.55 -20.62
CA ARG A 117 12.88 -3.31 -21.76
C ARG A 117 12.27 -4.71 -21.84
N VAL A 118 12.09 -5.40 -20.70
CA VAL A 118 11.46 -6.72 -20.63
C VAL A 118 10.03 -6.68 -21.15
N PHE A 119 9.30 -5.59 -20.88
CA PHE A 119 7.93 -5.40 -21.36
C PHE A 119 7.83 -4.72 -22.72
N GLY A 120 8.94 -4.51 -23.43
CA GLY A 120 8.96 -3.90 -24.77
C GLY A 120 8.59 -2.42 -24.79
N ILE A 121 8.56 -1.74 -23.64
CA ILE A 121 8.23 -0.33 -23.53
C ILE A 121 9.51 0.48 -23.77
N ARG A 122 9.52 1.32 -24.83
CA ARG A 122 10.62 2.26 -25.07
C ARG A 122 10.66 3.30 -23.95
N CYS A 123 11.73 3.31 -23.18
CA CYS A 123 11.96 4.27 -22.11
C CYS A 123 12.18 5.67 -22.70
N SER A 124 11.13 6.50 -22.77
CA SER A 124 11.24 7.91 -23.18
C SER A 124 11.92 8.79 -22.11
N PHE A 125 12.28 8.22 -20.97
CA PHE A 125 12.80 8.92 -19.80
C PHE A 125 14.29 9.28 -19.88
N VAL A 126 15.04 8.71 -20.82
CA VAL A 126 16.50 9.00 -20.97
C VAL A 126 16.75 10.37 -21.60
N SER A 127 15.72 11.02 -22.16
CA SER A 127 15.89 12.29 -22.88
C SER A 127 15.81 13.56 -22.03
N ALA A 128 15.33 13.48 -20.78
CA ALA A 128 15.13 14.68 -19.94
C ALA A 128 16.34 15.09 -19.11
N SER A 129 17.34 14.22 -18.94
CA SER A 129 18.54 14.54 -18.14
C SER A 129 19.75 15.02 -18.96
N ARG A 130 19.59 15.21 -20.26
CA ARG A 130 20.66 15.68 -21.16
C ARG A 130 20.54 17.14 -21.59
N CYS A 131 19.56 17.89 -21.04
CA CYS A 131 19.32 19.29 -21.44
C CYS A 131 19.72 20.34 -20.40
N SER A 132 20.55 20.01 -19.40
CA SER A 132 21.03 20.97 -18.40
C SER A 132 22.55 21.13 -18.33
N SER A 133 23.28 20.80 -19.39
CA SER A 133 24.75 20.96 -19.39
C SER A 133 25.28 21.59 -20.69
N SER A 134 24.64 22.66 -21.16
CA SER A 134 25.26 23.47 -22.23
C SER A 134 24.84 24.93 -22.15
N SER A 135 25.26 25.62 -21.08
CA SER A 135 25.37 27.07 -21.10
C SER A 135 26.33 27.53 -19.98
N PHE A 136 27.60 27.15 -20.08
CA PHE A 136 28.67 27.86 -19.39
C PHE A 136 29.98 27.69 -20.18
N PHE A 137 30.06 28.30 -21.36
CA PHE A 137 31.33 28.72 -21.96
C PHE A 137 31.02 29.67 -23.12
N ARG A 138 30.96 30.99 -22.83
CA ARG A 138 31.37 32.08 -23.72
C ARG A 138 31.46 33.37 -22.90
N SER A 139 32.60 33.77 -22.56
CA SER A 139 33.36 35.00 -22.81
C SER A 139 34.45 35.13 -21.77
#